data_ca1525d87fd1319e35601b747b44a6a5
#
_entry.id   ca1525d87fd1319e35601b747b44a6a5
#
_cell.length_a   1.000
_cell.length_b   1.000
_cell.length_c   1.000
_cell.angle_alpha   90.00
_cell.angle_beta   90.00
_cell.angle_gamma   90.00
#
_symmetry.space_group_name_H-M   'P 1'
#
loop_
_entity.id
_entity.type
_entity.pdbx_description
1 polymer ?
#
loop_
_entity_poly.entity_id
_entity_poly.type
_entity_poly.pdbx_seq_one_letter_code
_entity_poly.pdbx_strand_id
1 'polypeptide(L)'
;MVTAHLGNWELAGFALGLFGFKTYAIARVLDNPHIEEYLKRFRQATGQTIIAKKDDFDRLNAVLKTGAKVATLGDQDAGPRGVFVDFLGRPASAHKAVALMAMEFDAVMIVIGVPRVGEGLKYEIVCEDAIDPRDYASRGDAVKAITQRYHDALARLIAKYPEQYFWLHRRWKTQPVAKKKKAGDSRAAGVSPPSLNTSAG
;
A
#
# COMPACT_ATOMS: atom_id res chain seq x y z
N MET A 1 -6.12 -8.11 6.04
CA MET A 1 -6.93 -7.67 4.87
C MET A 1 -6.46 -6.30 4.44
N VAL A 2 -6.38 -6.08 3.13
CA VAL A 2 -6.00 -4.80 2.52
C VAL A 2 -7.11 -4.38 1.56
N THR A 3 -7.54 -3.13 1.63
CA THR A 3 -8.52 -2.55 0.72
C THR A 3 -8.09 -1.16 0.27
N ALA A 4 -8.84 -0.56 -0.65
CA ALA A 4 -8.70 0.81 -1.11
C ALA A 4 -9.92 1.65 -0.70
N HIS A 5 -9.83 2.97 -0.89
CA HIS A 5 -10.99 3.86 -0.82
C HIS A 5 -11.87 3.67 -2.06
N LEU A 6 -12.38 2.45 -2.24
CA LEU A 6 -13.22 1.99 -3.34
C LEU A 6 -14.56 1.49 -2.79
N GLY A 7 -15.67 1.99 -3.36
CA GLY A 7 -17.02 1.65 -2.90
C GLY A 7 -17.26 2.07 -1.46
N ASN A 8 -17.80 1.18 -0.64
CA ASN A 8 -18.08 1.47 0.76
C ASN A 8 -17.19 0.65 1.70
N TRP A 9 -15.96 1.11 1.92
CA TRP A 9 -14.98 0.46 2.81
C TRP A 9 -15.40 0.49 4.29
N GLU A 10 -16.23 1.44 4.73
CA GLU A 10 -16.77 1.47 6.09
C GLU A 10 -17.76 0.32 6.30
N LEU A 11 -18.61 0.07 5.30
CA LEU A 11 -19.54 -1.04 5.33
C LEU A 11 -18.81 -2.40 5.32
N ALA A 12 -17.62 -2.48 4.75
CA ALA A 12 -16.81 -3.71 4.78
C ALA A 12 -16.56 -4.21 6.21
N GLY A 13 -16.06 -3.35 7.08
CA GLY A 13 -15.79 -3.69 8.48
C GLY A 13 -17.06 -4.04 9.24
N PHE A 14 -18.12 -3.29 9.01
CA PHE A 14 -19.43 -3.53 9.63
C PHE A 14 -20.03 -4.88 9.21
N ALA A 15 -20.04 -5.17 7.91
CA ALA A 15 -20.57 -6.42 7.36
C ALA A 15 -19.77 -7.65 7.82
N LEU A 16 -18.44 -7.55 7.81
CA LEU A 16 -17.57 -8.63 8.32
C LEU A 16 -17.89 -8.94 9.78
N GLY A 17 -18.16 -7.93 10.60
CA GLY A 17 -18.60 -8.11 11.98
C GLY A 17 -19.95 -8.83 12.09
N LEU A 18 -20.93 -8.49 11.26
CA LEU A 18 -22.21 -9.20 11.18
C LEU A 18 -22.06 -10.68 10.79
N PHE A 19 -21.08 -11.01 9.95
CA PHE A 19 -20.72 -12.38 9.60
C PHE A 19 -19.87 -13.09 10.68
N GLY A 20 -19.66 -12.48 11.83
CA GLY A 20 -18.91 -13.07 12.95
C GLY A 20 -17.38 -12.89 12.84
N PHE A 21 -16.89 -12.13 11.87
CA PHE A 21 -15.46 -11.83 11.73
C PHE A 21 -15.07 -10.61 12.57
N LYS A 22 -14.58 -10.83 13.79
CA LYS A 22 -13.96 -9.74 14.57
C LYS A 22 -12.71 -9.24 13.87
N THR A 23 -12.65 -7.94 13.61
CA THR A 23 -11.54 -7.32 12.89
C THR A 23 -10.95 -6.16 13.68
N TYR A 24 -9.66 -5.90 13.45
CA TYR A 24 -8.95 -4.72 13.95
C TYR A 24 -8.62 -3.81 12.77
N ALA A 25 -9.12 -2.58 12.78
CA ALA A 25 -8.88 -1.62 11.71
C ALA A 25 -7.85 -0.57 12.15
N ILE A 26 -6.83 -0.37 11.31
CA ILE A 26 -5.85 0.69 11.51
C ILE A 26 -6.41 1.99 10.94
N ALA A 27 -6.65 2.98 11.80
CA ALA A 27 -7.20 4.28 11.40
C ALA A 27 -6.47 5.44 12.07
N ARG A 28 -6.48 6.61 11.40
CA ARG A 28 -6.08 7.87 12.02
C ARG A 28 -7.26 8.41 12.84
N VAL A 29 -6.98 8.96 14.01
CA VAL A 29 -7.96 9.74 14.78
C VAL A 29 -8.33 10.97 13.95
N LEU A 30 -9.61 11.26 13.84
CA LEU A 30 -10.12 12.41 13.08
C LEU A 30 -10.00 13.70 13.89
N ASP A 31 -9.83 14.82 13.17
CA ASP A 31 -9.65 16.12 13.80
C ASP A 31 -10.95 16.65 14.45
N ASN A 32 -12.13 16.23 13.94
CA ASN A 32 -13.42 16.55 14.54
C ASN A 32 -13.84 15.46 15.53
N PRO A 33 -13.92 15.75 16.85
CA PRO A 33 -14.20 14.76 17.88
C PRO A 33 -15.61 14.15 17.77
N HIS A 34 -16.59 14.89 17.28
CA HIS A 34 -17.95 14.39 17.11
C HIS A 34 -18.05 13.36 15.99
N ILE A 35 -17.35 13.62 14.87
CA ILE A 35 -17.28 12.66 13.75
C ILE A 35 -16.46 11.44 14.17
N GLU A 36 -15.35 11.63 14.89
CA GLU A 36 -14.54 10.52 15.41
C GLU A 36 -15.36 9.60 16.30
N GLU A 37 -16.10 10.15 17.27
CA GLU A 37 -16.93 9.34 18.18
C GLU A 37 -18.06 8.63 17.45
N TYR A 38 -18.72 9.29 16.50
CA TYR A 38 -19.76 8.68 15.67
C TYR A 38 -19.23 7.50 14.86
N LEU A 39 -18.12 7.69 14.12
CA LEU A 39 -17.52 6.61 13.33
C LEU A 39 -16.97 5.49 14.18
N LYS A 40 -16.40 5.80 15.33
CA LYS A 40 -15.93 4.80 16.29
C LYS A 40 -17.07 3.90 16.76
N ARG A 41 -18.20 4.48 17.18
CA ARG A 41 -19.40 3.73 17.57
C ARG A 41 -19.93 2.88 16.41
N PHE A 42 -20.02 3.45 15.23
CA PHE A 42 -20.46 2.71 14.04
C PHE A 42 -19.57 1.49 13.76
N ARG A 43 -18.26 1.69 13.71
CA ARG A 43 -17.28 0.62 13.45
C ARG A 43 -17.30 -0.46 14.53
N GLN A 44 -17.46 -0.08 15.78
CA GLN A 44 -17.47 -1.00 16.93
C GLN A 44 -18.81 -1.75 17.11
N ALA A 45 -19.89 -1.29 16.52
CA ALA A 45 -21.23 -1.84 16.71
C ALA A 45 -21.33 -3.34 16.36
N THR A 46 -20.51 -3.82 15.44
CA THR A 46 -20.48 -5.23 15.01
C THR A 46 -19.18 -5.97 15.38
N GLY A 47 -18.34 -5.36 16.24
CA GLY A 47 -17.14 -6.01 16.78
C GLY A 47 -15.83 -5.65 16.07
N GLN A 48 -15.81 -4.58 15.26
CA GLN A 48 -14.54 -4.03 14.77
C GLN A 48 -13.88 -3.20 15.87
N THR A 49 -12.59 -3.45 16.12
CA THR A 49 -11.77 -2.66 17.07
C THR A 49 -10.85 -1.72 16.29
N ILE A 50 -10.80 -0.45 16.70
CA ILE A 50 -9.92 0.53 16.08
C ILE A 50 -8.58 0.54 16.80
N ILE A 51 -7.49 0.45 16.01
CA ILE A 51 -6.11 0.66 16.45
C ILE A 51 -5.64 1.98 15.85
N ALA A 52 -5.18 2.89 16.70
CA ALA A 52 -4.68 4.19 16.23
C ALA A 52 -3.39 3.98 15.40
N LYS A 53 -3.31 4.65 14.24
CA LYS A 53 -2.14 4.57 13.35
C LYS A 53 -0.86 5.14 14.01
N LYS A 54 -1.00 6.04 14.98
CA LYS A 54 0.09 6.68 15.69
C LYS A 54 0.08 6.19 17.14
N ASP A 55 1.26 5.89 17.68
CA ASP A 55 1.52 5.55 19.08
C ASP A 55 0.86 4.24 19.61
N ASP A 56 0.32 3.38 18.72
CA ASP A 56 -0.34 2.11 19.12
C ASP A 56 0.32 0.86 18.46
N PHE A 57 1.62 0.99 18.12
CA PHE A 57 2.37 -0.07 17.44
C PHE A 57 2.47 -1.35 18.30
N ASP A 58 2.69 -1.21 19.61
CA ASP A 58 2.78 -2.35 20.53
C ASP A 58 1.47 -3.11 20.60
N ARG A 59 0.35 -2.40 20.59
CA ARG A 59 -0.98 -3.01 20.56
C ARG A 59 -1.24 -3.73 19.23
N LEU A 60 -0.82 -3.16 18.11
CA LEU A 60 -0.92 -3.80 16.81
C LEU A 60 -0.12 -5.10 16.78
N ASN A 61 1.12 -5.08 17.29
CA ASN A 61 1.95 -6.27 17.42
C ASN A 61 1.32 -7.34 18.34
N ALA A 62 0.80 -6.94 19.48
CA ALA A 62 0.11 -7.84 20.40
C ALA A 62 -1.09 -8.51 19.72
N VAL A 63 -1.88 -7.75 18.97
CA VAL A 63 -3.05 -8.25 18.23
C VAL A 63 -2.61 -9.21 17.12
N LEU A 64 -1.59 -8.88 16.33
CA LEU A 64 -1.09 -9.75 15.26
C LEU A 64 -0.54 -11.09 15.80
N LYS A 65 0.15 -11.07 16.94
CA LYS A 65 0.64 -12.29 17.62
C LYS A 65 -0.49 -13.26 18.02
N THR A 66 -1.71 -12.78 18.22
CA THR A 66 -2.87 -13.65 18.52
C THR A 66 -3.49 -14.27 17.28
N GLY A 67 -2.98 -13.99 16.08
CA GLY A 67 -3.58 -14.43 14.81
C GLY A 67 -4.85 -13.66 14.44
N ALA A 68 -5.07 -12.49 15.04
CA ALA A 68 -6.25 -11.68 14.79
C ALA A 68 -6.26 -11.08 13.37
N LYS A 69 -7.45 -10.78 12.88
CA LYS A 69 -7.67 -10.23 11.54
C LYS A 69 -7.52 -8.71 11.57
N VAL A 70 -6.46 -8.20 10.93
CA VAL A 70 -6.20 -6.76 10.80
C VAL A 70 -6.63 -6.28 9.42
N ALA A 71 -7.31 -5.13 9.37
CA ALA A 71 -7.75 -4.46 8.15
C ALA A 71 -7.09 -3.09 8.00
N THR A 72 -6.68 -2.75 6.79
CA THR A 72 -6.07 -1.45 6.48
C THR A 72 -6.41 -0.98 5.07
N LEU A 73 -6.43 0.35 4.88
CA LEU A 73 -6.50 0.99 3.57
C LEU A 73 -5.07 1.15 3.04
N GLY A 74 -4.77 0.51 1.90
CA GLY A 74 -3.42 0.40 1.34
C GLY A 74 -3.09 1.39 0.22
N ASP A 75 -4.04 2.21 -0.20
CA ASP A 75 -3.99 3.03 -1.42
C ASP A 75 -3.51 4.47 -1.22
N GLN A 76 -3.12 4.87 -0.01
CA GLN A 76 -2.66 6.23 0.25
C GLN A 76 -1.16 6.43 -0.05
N ASP A 77 -0.78 7.70 -0.33
CA ASP A 77 0.63 8.11 -0.48
C ASP A 77 1.39 7.94 0.84
N ALA A 78 2.53 7.25 0.79
CA ALA A 78 3.36 6.98 1.96
C ALA A 78 4.47 8.03 2.20
N GLY A 79 4.55 9.05 1.35
CA GLY A 79 5.59 10.07 1.41
C GLY A 79 6.98 9.55 1.00
N PRO A 80 8.05 10.31 1.29
CA PRO A 80 9.40 10.02 0.79
C PRO A 80 10.00 8.70 1.31
N ARG A 81 9.51 8.18 2.44
CA ARG A 81 9.99 6.94 3.07
C ARG A 81 9.26 5.69 2.59
N GLY A 82 8.28 5.82 1.69
CA GLY A 82 7.58 4.69 1.08
C GLY A 82 8.44 3.90 0.11
N VAL A 83 7.92 2.76 -0.33
CA VAL A 83 8.46 2.01 -1.46
C VAL A 83 7.70 2.41 -2.72
N PHE A 84 8.43 2.64 -3.82
CA PHE A 84 7.78 2.97 -5.08
C PHE A 84 7.35 1.71 -5.82
N VAL A 85 6.08 1.70 -6.19
CA VAL A 85 5.43 0.66 -6.99
C VAL A 85 4.73 1.31 -8.19
N ASP A 86 4.46 0.54 -9.22
CA ASP A 86 3.52 0.98 -10.26
C ASP A 86 2.10 0.92 -9.70
N PHE A 87 1.32 1.96 -9.92
CA PHE A 87 -0.09 1.98 -9.59
C PHE A 87 -0.87 2.73 -10.68
N LEU A 88 -1.68 1.99 -11.42
CA LEU A 88 -2.42 2.50 -12.59
C LEU A 88 -1.50 3.15 -13.63
N GLY A 89 -0.35 2.51 -13.92
CA GLY A 89 0.62 2.95 -14.92
C GLY A 89 1.51 4.12 -14.49
N ARG A 90 1.53 4.48 -13.19
CA ARG A 90 2.35 5.57 -12.66
C ARG A 90 3.08 5.17 -11.38
N PRO A 91 4.35 5.59 -11.19
CA PRO A 91 5.06 5.33 -9.93
C PRO A 91 4.36 6.04 -8.76
N ALA A 92 4.06 5.27 -7.73
CA ALA A 92 3.39 5.75 -6.54
C ALA A 92 4.12 5.28 -5.27
N SER A 93 4.29 6.18 -4.31
CA SER A 93 4.85 5.83 -3.00
C SER A 93 3.84 5.05 -2.17
N ALA A 94 4.22 3.88 -1.67
CA ALA A 94 3.37 2.95 -0.95
C ALA A 94 3.90 2.62 0.45
N HIS A 95 2.99 2.35 1.39
CA HIS A 95 3.34 1.99 2.77
C HIS A 95 3.92 0.57 2.82
N LYS A 96 5.23 0.46 3.02
CA LYS A 96 5.91 -0.83 3.18
C LYS A 96 5.52 -1.60 4.46
N ALA A 97 4.96 -0.91 5.45
CA ALA A 97 4.56 -1.51 6.73
C ALA A 97 3.56 -2.66 6.56
N VAL A 98 2.67 -2.58 5.56
CA VAL A 98 1.67 -3.63 5.27
C VAL A 98 2.36 -4.94 4.88
N ALA A 99 3.32 -4.89 3.96
CA ALA A 99 4.09 -6.06 3.54
C ALA A 99 5.01 -6.57 4.66
N LEU A 100 5.65 -5.66 5.41
CA LEU A 100 6.51 -6.03 6.55
C LEU A 100 5.72 -6.78 7.63
N MET A 101 4.53 -6.31 8.00
CA MET A 101 3.67 -7.01 8.96
C MET A 101 3.24 -8.39 8.45
N ALA A 102 2.87 -8.49 7.16
CA ALA A 102 2.50 -9.79 6.60
C ALA A 102 3.67 -10.80 6.70
N MET A 103 4.89 -10.36 6.38
CA MET A 103 6.09 -11.21 6.46
C MET A 103 6.48 -11.56 7.90
N GLU A 104 6.41 -10.60 8.83
CA GLU A 104 6.81 -10.79 10.24
C GLU A 104 5.92 -11.79 10.98
N PHE A 105 4.63 -11.82 10.62
CA PHE A 105 3.62 -12.66 11.28
C PHE A 105 3.13 -13.82 10.41
N ASP A 106 3.80 -14.14 9.30
CA ASP A 106 3.37 -15.14 8.30
C ASP A 106 1.88 -15.01 7.93
N ALA A 107 1.40 -13.78 7.90
CA ALA A 107 -0.03 -13.48 7.76
C ALA A 107 -0.42 -13.37 6.28
N VAL A 108 -1.27 -14.28 5.82
CA VAL A 108 -1.85 -14.20 4.47
C VAL A 108 -2.60 -12.88 4.30
N MET A 109 -2.27 -12.15 3.24
CA MET A 109 -2.86 -10.87 2.91
C MET A 109 -3.99 -11.06 1.91
N ILE A 110 -5.23 -10.78 2.34
CA ILE A 110 -6.40 -10.81 1.45
C ILE A 110 -6.67 -9.39 0.95
N VAL A 111 -6.69 -9.21 -0.37
CA VAL A 111 -7.01 -7.93 -1.00
C VAL A 111 -8.48 -7.93 -1.38
N ILE A 112 -9.23 -6.98 -0.82
CA ILE A 112 -10.69 -6.90 -1.00
C ILE A 112 -11.13 -5.54 -1.51
N GLY A 113 -12.31 -5.50 -2.15
CA GLY A 113 -13.07 -4.29 -2.45
C GLY A 113 -14.52 -4.46 -2.01
N VAL A 114 -15.24 -3.34 -1.84
CA VAL A 114 -16.68 -3.37 -1.51
C VAL A 114 -17.45 -2.44 -2.44
N PRO A 115 -17.47 -2.76 -3.75
CA PRO A 115 -18.22 -1.96 -4.70
C PRO A 115 -19.72 -2.08 -4.47
N ARG A 116 -20.43 -1.01 -4.84
CA ARG A 116 -21.88 -1.05 -5.02
C ARG A 116 -22.17 -1.76 -6.35
N VAL A 117 -23.11 -2.70 -6.34
CA VAL A 117 -23.50 -3.47 -7.51
C VAL A 117 -24.97 -3.26 -7.83
N GLY A 118 -25.29 -3.10 -9.12
CA GLY A 118 -26.64 -2.83 -9.57
C GLY A 118 -27.23 -1.52 -9.04
N GLU A 119 -28.54 -1.48 -8.86
CA GLU A 119 -29.27 -0.34 -8.36
C GLU A 119 -29.47 -0.39 -6.83
N GLY A 120 -29.62 0.78 -6.20
CA GLY A 120 -29.90 0.93 -4.77
C GLY A 120 -28.65 0.77 -3.89
N LEU A 121 -28.85 0.26 -2.67
CA LEU A 121 -27.82 0.11 -1.62
C LEU A 121 -27.30 -1.35 -1.51
N LYS A 122 -27.10 -1.99 -2.64
CA LYS A 122 -26.54 -3.34 -2.70
C LYS A 122 -25.01 -3.26 -2.86
N TYR A 123 -24.29 -3.90 -1.95
CA TYR A 123 -22.83 -3.96 -1.95
C TYR A 123 -22.36 -5.41 -1.95
N GLU A 124 -21.19 -5.64 -2.53
CA GLU A 124 -20.58 -6.96 -2.60
C GLU A 124 -19.15 -6.91 -2.06
N ILE A 125 -18.78 -7.87 -1.20
CA ILE A 125 -17.39 -8.02 -0.77
C ILE A 125 -16.69 -8.89 -1.80
N VAL A 126 -15.81 -8.28 -2.60
CA VAL A 126 -15.03 -8.96 -3.64
C VAL A 126 -13.63 -9.24 -3.11
N CYS A 127 -13.20 -10.51 -3.13
CA CYS A 127 -11.80 -10.90 -2.92
C CYS A 127 -11.09 -10.91 -4.27
N GLU A 128 -10.11 -10.02 -4.45
CA GLU A 128 -9.37 -9.89 -5.72
C GLU A 128 -8.07 -10.71 -5.74
N ASP A 129 -7.40 -10.83 -4.59
CA ASP A 129 -6.17 -11.62 -4.47
C ASP A 129 -5.95 -12.11 -3.04
N ALA A 130 -5.25 -13.23 -2.91
CA ALA A 130 -4.73 -13.76 -1.64
C ALA A 130 -3.22 -13.95 -1.79
N ILE A 131 -2.44 -13.24 -0.96
CA ILE A 131 -0.99 -13.18 -1.05
C ILE A 131 -0.40 -13.84 0.19
N ASP A 132 0.28 -14.97 -0.01
CA ASP A 132 1.04 -15.62 1.06
C ASP A 132 2.45 -15.03 1.10
N PRO A 133 2.88 -14.39 2.19
CA PRO A 133 4.23 -13.81 2.29
C PRO A 133 5.33 -14.88 2.25
N ARG A 134 5.03 -16.12 2.58
CA ARG A 134 5.99 -17.24 2.54
C ARG A 134 6.48 -17.55 1.12
N ASP A 135 5.66 -17.27 0.10
CA ASP A 135 6.06 -17.41 -1.31
C ASP A 135 7.17 -16.44 -1.72
N TYR A 136 7.46 -15.45 -0.88
CA TYR A 136 8.45 -14.39 -1.10
C TYR A 136 9.68 -14.52 -0.18
N ALA A 137 9.75 -15.53 0.69
CA ALA A 137 10.77 -15.64 1.75
C ALA A 137 12.21 -15.64 1.21
N SER A 138 12.45 -16.20 0.02
CA SER A 138 13.79 -16.27 -0.60
C SER A 138 14.17 -15.01 -1.40
N ARG A 139 13.28 -14.02 -1.53
CA ARG A 139 13.49 -12.84 -2.38
C ARG A 139 14.13 -11.70 -1.60
N GLY A 140 15.23 -11.15 -2.11
CA GLY A 140 15.86 -9.94 -1.54
C GLY A 140 15.00 -8.68 -1.68
N ASP A 141 13.99 -8.69 -2.59
CA ASP A 141 13.05 -7.59 -2.82
C ASP A 141 11.62 -7.89 -2.33
N ALA A 142 11.45 -8.88 -1.44
CA ALA A 142 10.15 -9.39 -0.99
C ALA A 142 9.14 -8.29 -0.61
N VAL A 143 9.56 -7.32 0.21
CA VAL A 143 8.71 -6.19 0.63
C VAL A 143 8.17 -5.42 -0.58
N LYS A 144 9.02 -5.14 -1.56
CA LYS A 144 8.60 -4.42 -2.78
C LYS A 144 7.67 -5.29 -3.62
N ALA A 145 7.99 -6.57 -3.78
CA ALA A 145 7.22 -7.49 -4.59
C ALA A 145 5.80 -7.72 -4.02
N ILE A 146 5.67 -7.95 -2.71
CA ILE A 146 4.37 -8.05 -2.03
C ILE A 146 3.61 -6.73 -2.15
N THR A 147 4.29 -5.58 -1.93
CA THR A 147 3.66 -4.27 -2.06
C THR A 147 3.15 -4.02 -3.48
N GLN A 148 3.93 -4.38 -4.51
CA GLN A 148 3.50 -4.30 -5.90
C GLN A 148 2.28 -5.19 -6.14
N ARG A 149 2.32 -6.46 -5.74
CA ARG A 149 1.23 -7.41 -5.99
C ARG A 149 -0.10 -6.95 -5.41
N TYR A 150 -0.14 -6.46 -4.16
CA TYR A 150 -1.42 -5.97 -3.62
C TYR A 150 -1.88 -4.66 -4.29
N HIS A 151 -0.96 -3.82 -4.77
CA HIS A 151 -1.33 -2.64 -5.57
C HIS A 151 -1.88 -3.02 -6.95
N ASP A 152 -1.33 -4.05 -7.58
CA ASP A 152 -1.86 -4.59 -8.84
C ASP A 152 -3.29 -5.12 -8.64
N ALA A 153 -3.55 -5.80 -7.52
CA ALA A 153 -4.88 -6.26 -7.17
C ALA A 153 -5.85 -5.10 -6.92
N LEU A 154 -5.43 -4.07 -6.16
CA LEU A 154 -6.23 -2.86 -5.98
C LEU A 154 -6.49 -2.13 -7.31
N ALA A 155 -5.49 -2.06 -8.19
CA ALA A 155 -5.63 -1.46 -9.51
C ALA A 155 -6.65 -2.20 -10.38
N ARG A 156 -6.68 -3.54 -10.34
CA ARG A 156 -7.70 -4.35 -11.05
C ARG A 156 -9.11 -4.07 -10.51
N LEU A 157 -9.27 -3.96 -9.18
CA LEU A 157 -10.55 -3.59 -8.58
C LEU A 157 -11.03 -2.21 -9.02
N ILE A 158 -10.11 -1.23 -9.00
CA ILE A 158 -10.41 0.15 -9.41
C ILE A 158 -10.75 0.21 -10.90
N ALA A 159 -10.07 -0.57 -11.75
CA ALA A 159 -10.37 -0.62 -13.19
C ALA A 159 -11.77 -1.20 -13.50
N LYS A 160 -12.29 -2.08 -12.62
CA LYS A 160 -13.66 -2.62 -12.74
C LYS A 160 -14.74 -1.61 -12.31
N TYR A 161 -14.42 -0.70 -11.36
CA TYR A 161 -15.37 0.25 -10.74
C TYR A 161 -14.75 1.64 -10.60
N PRO A 162 -14.26 2.25 -11.68
CA PRO A 162 -13.46 3.49 -11.61
C PRO A 162 -14.26 4.67 -11.05
N GLU A 163 -15.57 4.70 -11.25
CA GLU A 163 -16.49 5.72 -10.74
C GLU A 163 -16.70 5.65 -9.23
N GLN A 164 -16.32 4.54 -8.59
CA GLN A 164 -16.47 4.31 -7.15
C GLN A 164 -15.16 4.50 -6.37
N TYR A 165 -14.06 4.81 -7.04
CA TYR A 165 -12.79 5.07 -6.38
C TYR A 165 -12.69 6.54 -5.93
N PHE A 166 -12.13 6.77 -4.76
CA PHE A 166 -11.99 8.10 -4.19
C PHE A 166 -10.81 8.86 -4.79
N TRP A 167 -10.96 9.37 -6.02
CA TRP A 167 -9.93 10.08 -6.79
C TRP A 167 -9.43 11.38 -6.16
N LEU A 168 -10.11 11.92 -5.14
CA LEU A 168 -9.68 13.12 -4.42
C LEU A 168 -8.39 12.91 -3.60
N HIS A 169 -7.98 11.67 -3.37
CA HIS A 169 -6.68 11.37 -2.80
C HIS A 169 -5.55 11.80 -3.73
N ARG A 170 -4.58 12.53 -3.17
CA ARG A 170 -3.35 12.92 -3.88
C ARG A 170 -2.38 11.73 -3.94
N ARG A 171 -2.79 10.63 -4.57
CA ARG A 171 -2.10 9.34 -4.58
C ARG A 171 -0.66 9.42 -5.09
N TRP A 172 -0.40 10.26 -6.07
CA TRP A 172 0.90 10.46 -6.69
C TRP A 172 1.57 11.76 -6.25
N LYS A 173 1.30 12.23 -5.03
CA LYS A 173 1.90 13.44 -4.47
C LYS A 173 3.42 13.33 -4.37
N THR A 174 3.92 12.18 -3.88
CA THR A 174 5.34 11.92 -3.75
C THR A 174 5.86 11.32 -5.05
N GLN A 175 6.90 11.97 -5.62
CA GLN A 175 7.56 11.52 -6.83
C GLN A 175 8.89 10.83 -6.50
N PRO A 176 9.35 9.83 -7.31
CA PRO A 176 10.67 9.27 -7.17
C PRO A 176 11.74 10.36 -7.35
N VAL A 177 12.71 10.38 -6.44
CA VAL A 177 13.87 11.25 -6.63
C VAL A 177 14.70 10.69 -7.78
N ALA A 178 14.90 11.48 -8.84
CA ALA A 178 15.79 11.11 -9.94
C ALA A 178 17.18 10.80 -9.37
N LYS A 179 17.67 9.57 -9.54
CA LYS A 179 19.07 9.25 -9.21
C LYS A 179 19.94 10.19 -10.05
N LYS A 180 20.67 11.13 -9.42
CA LYS A 180 21.74 11.86 -10.10
C LYS A 180 22.64 10.80 -10.73
N LYS A 181 22.71 10.75 -12.07
CA LYS A 181 23.73 9.96 -12.77
C LYS A 181 25.06 10.46 -12.17
N LYS A 182 25.80 9.56 -11.51
CA LYS A 182 27.22 9.84 -11.21
C LYS A 182 27.84 10.21 -12.55
N ALA A 183 28.36 11.43 -12.64
CA ALA A 183 29.13 11.85 -13.77
C ALA A 183 30.27 10.82 -13.94
N GLY A 184 30.15 10.01 -14.96
CA GLY A 184 31.09 8.95 -15.24
C GLY A 184 32.46 9.57 -15.48
N ASP A 185 33.45 8.94 -14.94
CA ASP A 185 34.85 9.09 -15.13
C ASP A 185 35.20 9.07 -16.64
N SER A 186 35.14 10.24 -17.28
CA SER A 186 35.70 10.43 -18.61
C SER A 186 37.14 10.87 -18.45
N ARG A 187 38.01 9.96 -17.96
CA ARG A 187 39.44 10.09 -18.24
C ARG A 187 39.64 9.80 -19.71
N ALA A 188 39.60 10.86 -20.49
CA ALA A 188 40.11 10.85 -21.86
C ALA A 188 41.58 10.41 -21.82
N ALA A 189 41.86 9.28 -22.46
CA ALA A 189 43.21 8.87 -22.81
C ALA A 189 43.81 9.98 -23.71
N GLY A 190 44.80 10.69 -23.20
CA GLY A 190 45.59 11.63 -23.96
C GLY A 190 46.40 10.86 -24.99
N VAL A 191 46.00 10.98 -26.25
CA VAL A 191 46.83 10.58 -27.40
C VAL A 191 47.77 11.74 -27.67
N SER A 192 49.07 11.55 -27.38
CA SER A 192 50.15 12.46 -27.77
C SER A 192 50.31 12.41 -29.29
N PRO A 193 50.48 13.54 -29.99
CA PRO A 193 50.78 13.55 -31.41
C PRO A 193 52.22 13.12 -31.69
N PRO A 194 52.49 12.49 -32.82
CA PRO A 194 53.83 12.08 -33.21
C PRO A 194 54.72 13.26 -33.55
N SER A 195 55.95 13.27 -33.02
CA SER A 195 57.00 14.24 -33.34
C SER A 195 57.48 14.09 -34.81
N LEU A 196 57.30 15.14 -35.60
CA LEU A 196 57.90 15.27 -36.89
C LEU A 196 59.40 15.56 -36.75
N ASN A 197 60.23 14.62 -37.20
CA ASN A 197 61.69 14.76 -37.30
C ASN A 197 62.02 15.37 -38.65
N THR A 198 62.41 16.65 -38.69
CA THR A 198 63.00 17.30 -39.85
C THR A 198 64.51 17.19 -39.70
N SER A 199 65.13 16.29 -40.44
CA SER A 199 66.57 16.32 -40.75
C SER A 199 66.75 16.98 -42.09
N ALA A 200 67.35 18.17 -42.03
CA ALA A 200 67.94 18.85 -43.18
C ALA A 200 69.32 18.25 -43.45
N GLY A 201 69.61 17.99 -44.70
CA GLY A 201 70.87 17.75 -45.32
C GLY A 201 70.81 18.29 -46.71
#